data_39184c4dd0d9ee68d6d4ea7826e4259d
#
_entry.id   39184c4dd0d9ee68d6d4ea7826e4259d
#
_cell.length_a   1.000
_cell.length_b   1.000
_cell.length_c   1.000
_cell.angle_alpha   90.00
_cell.angle_beta   90.00
_cell.angle_gamma   90.00
#
_symmetry.space_group_name_H-M   'P 1'
#
loop_
_entity.id
_entity.type
_entity.pdbx_description
1 polymer ?
#
loop_
_entity_poly.entity_id
_entity_poly.type
_entity_poly.pdbx_seq_one_letter_code
_entity_poly.pdbx_strand_id
1 'polypeptide(L)'
;HSDVDTLERVQIIENLRKGVIDVIVGVNLLREGLDMPEVSLVAILDADKEGFLRSTRSLIQTSGRAARNLNGKVIMYADTITRSMQETINETQYRREKQMEYNLQHGITPTQIRKSTESVLKETSRAYIEEEHVNLAADPVTAYMSKPELEKMLQKTKAAMQKAAKEMDFLEAARLRDEMFKLEETIKRLNS
;
A
#
# COMPACT_ATOMS: atom_id res chain seq x y z
N HIS A 1 -7.40 6.99 8.49
CA HIS A 1 -7.92 7.74 7.34
C HIS A 1 -6.78 8.40 6.54
N SER A 2 -7.09 9.28 5.57
CA SER A 2 -6.11 9.92 4.67
C SER A 2 -5.01 10.74 5.38
N ASP A 3 -5.29 11.24 6.57
CA ASP A 3 -4.38 12.10 7.34
C ASP A 3 -3.30 11.32 8.12
N VAL A 4 -3.39 9.99 8.11
CA VAL A 4 -2.35 9.14 8.70
C VAL A 4 -1.21 9.00 7.71
N ASP A 5 0.00 9.34 8.14
CA ASP A 5 1.21 9.23 7.31
C ASP A 5 1.46 7.79 6.87
N THR A 6 2.14 7.64 5.73
CA THR A 6 2.40 6.31 5.14
C THR A 6 3.21 5.42 6.06
N LEU A 7 4.22 5.95 6.74
CA LEU A 7 5.04 5.19 7.70
C LEU A 7 4.24 4.79 8.93
N GLU A 8 3.44 5.71 9.48
CA GLU A 8 2.56 5.43 10.61
C GLU A 8 1.53 4.35 10.25
N ARG A 9 0.97 4.39 9.04
CA ARG A 9 0.04 3.36 8.55
C ARG A 9 0.68 1.97 8.49
N VAL A 10 1.92 1.87 8.00
CA VAL A 10 2.67 0.60 7.99
C VAL A 10 2.86 0.09 9.42
N GLN A 11 3.21 0.96 10.37
CA GLN A 11 3.39 0.60 11.78
C GLN A 11 2.08 0.14 12.44
N ILE A 12 0.95 0.79 12.16
CA ILE A 12 -0.37 0.37 12.65
C ILE A 12 -0.71 -1.04 12.14
N ILE A 13 -0.48 -1.31 10.86
CA ILE A 13 -0.73 -2.63 10.27
C ILE A 13 0.18 -3.69 10.88
N GLU A 14 1.44 -3.36 11.09
CA GLU A 14 2.40 -4.26 11.75
C GLU A 14 2.00 -4.58 13.19
N ASN A 15 1.53 -3.58 13.94
CA ASN A 15 1.04 -3.75 15.30
C ASN A 15 -0.18 -4.68 15.35
N LEU A 16 -1.09 -4.60 14.38
CA LEU A 16 -2.19 -5.57 14.26
C LEU A 16 -1.66 -6.98 14.00
N ARG A 17 -0.74 -7.14 13.06
CA ARG A 17 -0.16 -8.44 12.72
C ARG A 17 0.64 -9.06 13.87
N LYS A 18 1.25 -8.24 14.71
CA LYS A 18 1.96 -8.67 15.92
C LYS A 18 1.04 -8.90 17.12
N GLY A 19 -0.25 -8.57 17.01
CA GLY A 19 -1.19 -8.66 18.12
C GLY A 19 -0.99 -7.62 19.23
N VAL A 20 -0.30 -6.52 18.92
CA VAL A 20 -0.19 -5.37 19.83
C VAL A 20 -1.51 -4.61 19.91
N ILE A 21 -2.24 -4.59 18.81
CA ILE A 21 -3.61 -4.09 18.73
C ILE A 21 -4.50 -5.16 18.12
N ASP A 22 -5.76 -5.21 18.55
CA ASP A 22 -6.72 -6.22 18.13
C ASP A 22 -7.62 -5.77 17.00
N VAL A 23 -7.81 -4.47 16.83
CA VAL A 23 -8.77 -3.90 15.88
C VAL A 23 -8.18 -2.68 15.18
N ILE A 24 -8.38 -2.62 13.87
CA ILE A 24 -8.13 -1.40 13.07
C ILE A 24 -9.47 -0.90 12.54
N VAL A 25 -9.72 0.39 12.71
CA VAL A 25 -10.84 1.09 12.09
C VAL A 25 -10.30 2.00 11.00
N GLY A 26 -10.83 1.86 9.79
CA GLY A 26 -10.33 2.63 8.65
C GLY A 26 -11.43 3.05 7.67
N VAL A 27 -11.20 4.17 7.01
CA VAL A 27 -12.04 4.66 5.92
C VAL A 27 -11.23 4.59 4.63
N ASN A 28 -11.65 3.76 3.68
CA ASN A 28 -11.06 3.58 2.33
C ASN A 28 -9.65 2.99 2.23
N LEU A 29 -8.81 3.11 3.23
CA LEU A 29 -7.39 2.77 3.14
C LEU A 29 -7.08 1.29 3.37
N LEU A 30 -8.06 0.51 3.83
CA LEU A 30 -7.91 -0.93 4.08
C LEU A 30 -8.34 -1.80 2.89
N ARG A 31 -8.52 -1.22 1.71
CA ARG A 31 -9.05 -1.92 0.52
C ARG A 31 -7.97 -2.55 -0.33
N GLU A 32 -6.84 -1.91 -0.54
CA GLU A 32 -5.79 -2.32 -1.47
C GLU A 32 -4.45 -2.56 -0.76
N GLY A 33 -3.61 -3.39 -1.38
CA GLY A 33 -2.22 -3.59 -0.97
C GLY A 33 -1.99 -4.32 0.36
N LEU A 34 -3.03 -4.79 1.05
CA LEU A 34 -2.89 -5.43 2.36
C LEU A 34 -3.09 -6.95 2.27
N ASP A 35 -2.10 -7.68 2.72
CA ASP A 35 -2.15 -9.13 2.86
C ASP A 35 -1.96 -9.52 4.33
N MET A 36 -3.08 -9.71 5.02
CA MET A 36 -3.12 -9.95 6.45
C MET A 36 -3.88 -11.26 6.74
N PRO A 37 -3.23 -12.43 6.66
CA PRO A 37 -3.88 -13.70 6.95
C PRO A 37 -4.31 -13.84 8.42
N GLU A 38 -3.83 -12.98 9.29
CA GLU A 38 -4.21 -12.92 10.71
C GLU A 38 -5.62 -12.36 10.93
N VAL A 39 -6.17 -11.61 9.96
CA VAL A 39 -7.50 -10.99 10.08
C VAL A 39 -8.59 -12.04 10.00
N SER A 40 -9.28 -12.28 11.12
CA SER A 40 -10.38 -13.23 11.24
C SER A 40 -11.77 -12.59 11.09
N LEU A 41 -11.88 -11.28 11.30
CA LEU A 41 -13.14 -10.55 11.20
C LEU A 41 -13.00 -9.29 10.35
N VAL A 42 -13.90 -9.11 9.42
CA VAL A 42 -14.12 -7.85 8.70
C VAL A 42 -15.54 -7.37 8.98
N ALA A 43 -15.65 -6.19 9.59
CA ALA A 43 -16.93 -5.53 9.86
C ALA A 43 -17.09 -4.31 8.91
N ILE A 44 -18.16 -4.29 8.14
CA ILE A 44 -18.47 -3.20 7.20
C ILE A 44 -19.68 -2.46 7.74
N LEU A 45 -19.46 -1.25 8.25
CA LEU A 45 -20.52 -0.39 8.74
C LEU A 45 -21.21 0.31 7.58
N ASP A 46 -22.50 0.64 7.73
CA ASP A 46 -23.31 1.32 6.70
C ASP A 46 -23.17 0.65 5.32
N ALA A 47 -23.28 -0.66 5.28
CA ALA A 47 -23.05 -1.43 4.04
C ALA A 47 -24.16 -1.19 2.99
N ASP A 48 -25.32 -0.71 3.40
CA ASP A 48 -26.45 -0.32 2.56
C ASP A 48 -26.37 1.10 1.99
N LYS A 49 -25.41 1.91 2.44
CA LYS A 49 -25.22 3.26 1.88
C LYS A 49 -24.53 3.15 0.52
N GLU A 50 -25.31 2.87 -0.53
CA GLU A 50 -24.80 2.69 -1.88
C GLU A 50 -23.96 3.88 -2.35
N GLY A 51 -22.87 3.56 -3.06
CA GLY A 51 -21.91 4.52 -3.59
C GLY A 51 -20.61 3.82 -3.97
N PHE A 52 -19.62 4.59 -4.38
CA PHE A 52 -18.32 4.06 -4.84
C PHE A 52 -17.68 3.10 -3.82
N LEU A 53 -17.83 3.36 -2.52
CA LEU A 53 -17.24 2.56 -1.43
C LEU A 53 -18.08 1.33 -1.05
N ARG A 54 -19.31 1.25 -1.51
CA ARG A 54 -20.26 0.16 -1.23
C ARG A 54 -20.76 -0.50 -2.52
N SER A 55 -20.06 -0.28 -3.63
CA SER A 55 -20.29 -1.03 -4.86
C SER A 55 -19.92 -2.50 -4.65
N THR A 56 -20.51 -3.41 -5.42
CA THR A 56 -20.23 -4.84 -5.41
C THR A 56 -18.72 -5.14 -5.41
N ARG A 57 -17.97 -4.47 -6.30
CA ARG A 57 -16.52 -4.62 -6.39
C ARG A 57 -15.81 -4.23 -5.09
N SER A 58 -16.21 -3.11 -4.49
CA SER A 58 -15.64 -2.64 -3.22
C SER A 58 -15.92 -3.58 -2.07
N LEU A 59 -17.15 -4.07 -1.97
CA LEU A 59 -17.56 -5.01 -0.94
C LEU A 59 -16.82 -6.34 -1.09
N ILE A 60 -16.68 -6.89 -2.31
CA ILE A 60 -15.91 -8.11 -2.57
C ILE A 60 -14.43 -7.92 -2.17
N GLN A 61 -13.80 -6.80 -2.52
CA GLN A 61 -12.41 -6.54 -2.15
C GLN A 61 -12.22 -6.46 -0.64
N THR A 62 -13.12 -5.77 0.06
CA THR A 62 -13.07 -5.64 1.52
C THR A 62 -13.33 -6.98 2.21
N SER A 63 -14.33 -7.71 1.78
CA SER A 63 -14.66 -9.05 2.28
C SER A 63 -13.52 -10.04 2.07
N GLY A 64 -12.81 -9.92 0.94
CA GLY A 64 -11.67 -10.77 0.60
C GLY A 64 -10.50 -10.68 1.59
N ARG A 65 -10.47 -9.67 2.48
CA ARG A 65 -9.45 -9.57 3.55
C ARG A 65 -9.58 -10.69 4.59
N ALA A 66 -10.80 -11.12 4.90
CA ALA A 66 -11.02 -12.24 5.79
C ALA A 66 -10.86 -13.62 5.11
N ALA A 67 -10.81 -13.67 3.78
CA ALA A 67 -10.84 -14.95 3.03
C ALA A 67 -9.57 -15.80 3.21
N ARG A 68 -8.47 -15.24 3.71
CA ARG A 68 -7.21 -15.96 3.97
C ARG A 68 -7.15 -16.61 5.35
N ASN A 69 -8.09 -16.28 6.21
CA ASN A 69 -8.20 -16.88 7.54
C ASN A 69 -9.19 -18.04 7.49
N LEU A 70 -8.84 -19.19 8.09
CA LEU A 70 -9.73 -20.36 8.14
C LEU A 70 -11.05 -20.03 8.82
N ASN A 71 -11.02 -19.20 9.86
CA ASN A 71 -12.18 -18.75 10.61
C ASN A 71 -12.67 -17.38 10.15
N GLY A 72 -12.28 -16.97 8.93
CA GLY A 72 -12.60 -15.66 8.38
C GLY A 72 -14.10 -15.42 8.31
N LYS A 73 -14.55 -14.31 8.90
CA LYS A 73 -15.94 -13.89 8.95
C LYS A 73 -16.08 -12.46 8.45
N VAL A 74 -17.14 -12.22 7.69
CA VAL A 74 -17.51 -10.86 7.24
C VAL A 74 -18.90 -10.55 7.80
N ILE A 75 -19.02 -9.38 8.42
CA ILE A 75 -20.31 -8.86 8.91
C ILE A 75 -20.58 -7.54 8.20
N MET A 76 -21.68 -7.46 7.49
CA MET A 76 -22.17 -6.23 6.87
C MET A 76 -23.31 -5.67 7.72
N TYR A 77 -23.11 -4.54 8.37
CA TYR A 77 -24.13 -3.82 9.14
C TYR A 77 -24.94 -2.95 8.19
N ALA A 78 -26.24 -3.19 8.14
CA ALA A 78 -27.15 -2.53 7.20
C ALA A 78 -28.59 -2.65 7.70
N ASP A 79 -29.41 -1.66 7.39
CA ASP A 79 -30.86 -1.69 7.64
C ASP A 79 -31.58 -2.50 6.56
N THR A 80 -31.10 -2.45 5.33
CA THR A 80 -31.65 -3.15 4.17
C THR A 80 -30.55 -3.82 3.35
N ILE A 81 -30.87 -4.96 2.74
CA ILE A 81 -29.93 -5.61 1.81
C ILE A 81 -30.07 -4.94 0.44
N THR A 82 -29.03 -4.25 0.02
CA THR A 82 -28.96 -3.62 -1.30
C THR A 82 -28.58 -4.64 -2.38
N ARG A 83 -28.75 -4.24 -3.64
CA ARG A 83 -28.32 -5.06 -4.77
C ARG A 83 -26.83 -5.40 -4.73
N SER A 84 -25.99 -4.42 -4.41
CA SER A 84 -24.54 -4.61 -4.30
C SER A 84 -24.15 -5.59 -3.19
N MET A 85 -24.85 -5.54 -2.07
CA MET A 85 -24.66 -6.50 -0.98
C MET A 85 -25.07 -7.91 -1.42
N GLN A 86 -26.25 -8.07 -2.04
CA GLN A 86 -26.76 -9.37 -2.48
C GLN A 86 -25.81 -10.01 -3.51
N GLU A 87 -25.35 -9.24 -4.50
CA GLU A 87 -24.37 -9.70 -5.49
C GLU A 87 -23.07 -10.14 -4.80
N THR A 88 -22.59 -9.39 -3.80
CA THR A 88 -21.38 -9.72 -3.04
C THR A 88 -21.57 -11.03 -2.26
N ILE A 89 -22.70 -11.22 -1.60
CA ILE A 89 -23.01 -12.43 -0.85
C ILE A 89 -23.03 -13.64 -1.80
N ASN A 90 -23.76 -13.53 -2.90
CA ASN A 90 -23.90 -14.61 -3.89
C ASN A 90 -22.53 -14.99 -4.49
N GLU A 91 -21.74 -14.01 -4.88
CA GLU A 91 -20.41 -14.25 -5.47
C GLU A 91 -19.44 -14.88 -4.46
N THR A 92 -19.46 -14.40 -3.22
CA THR A 92 -18.60 -14.95 -2.16
C THR A 92 -18.98 -16.37 -1.81
N GLN A 93 -20.28 -16.67 -1.74
CA GLN A 93 -20.79 -18.01 -1.49
C GLN A 93 -20.43 -18.96 -2.64
N TYR A 94 -20.65 -18.55 -3.88
CA TYR A 94 -20.29 -19.34 -5.07
C TYR A 94 -18.79 -19.70 -5.08
N ARG A 95 -17.90 -18.74 -4.81
CA ARG A 95 -16.45 -18.97 -4.74
C ARG A 95 -16.11 -19.97 -3.64
N ARG A 96 -16.74 -19.84 -2.47
CA ARG A 96 -16.52 -20.74 -1.34
C ARG A 96 -16.95 -22.16 -1.66
N GLU A 97 -18.13 -22.35 -2.23
CA GLU A 97 -18.64 -23.66 -2.63
C GLU A 97 -17.72 -24.33 -3.66
N LYS A 98 -17.30 -23.59 -4.69
CA LYS A 98 -16.33 -24.05 -5.68
C LYS A 98 -15.00 -24.49 -5.05
N GLN A 99 -14.48 -23.72 -4.10
CA GLN A 99 -13.25 -24.07 -3.42
C GLN A 99 -13.43 -25.31 -2.54
N MET A 100 -14.54 -25.42 -1.84
CA MET A 100 -14.84 -26.60 -1.01
C MET A 100 -14.97 -27.86 -1.86
N GLU A 101 -15.66 -27.79 -3.00
CA GLU A 101 -15.78 -28.89 -3.95
C GLU A 101 -14.40 -29.33 -4.47
N TYR A 102 -13.59 -28.39 -4.90
CA TYR A 102 -12.23 -28.64 -5.36
C TYR A 102 -11.37 -29.31 -4.28
N ASN A 103 -11.42 -28.80 -3.06
CA ASN A 103 -10.68 -29.34 -1.93
C ASN A 103 -11.09 -30.78 -1.63
N LEU A 104 -12.40 -31.06 -1.66
CA LEU A 104 -12.93 -32.42 -1.44
C LEU A 104 -12.47 -33.38 -2.52
N GLN A 105 -12.53 -32.98 -3.79
CA GLN A 105 -12.09 -33.81 -4.93
C GLN A 105 -10.60 -34.15 -4.90
N HIS A 106 -9.78 -33.23 -4.36
CA HIS A 106 -8.32 -33.40 -4.34
C HIS A 106 -7.78 -33.81 -2.96
N GLY A 107 -8.65 -34.08 -1.98
CA GLY A 107 -8.22 -34.46 -0.63
C GLY A 107 -7.46 -33.35 0.11
N ILE A 108 -7.70 -32.09 -0.23
CA ILE A 108 -7.02 -30.93 0.37
C ILE A 108 -7.72 -30.51 1.65
N THR A 109 -7.00 -30.52 2.77
CA THR A 109 -7.46 -29.92 4.02
C THR A 109 -6.91 -28.50 4.11
N PRO A 110 -7.78 -27.46 4.16
CA PRO A 110 -7.32 -26.09 4.30
C PRO A 110 -6.52 -25.89 5.59
N THR A 111 -5.40 -25.18 5.49
CA THR A 111 -4.52 -24.83 6.61
C THR A 111 -4.36 -23.33 6.73
N GLN A 112 -4.18 -22.84 7.97
CA GLN A 112 -3.96 -21.41 8.19
C GLN A 112 -2.62 -20.97 7.59
N ILE A 113 -2.67 -19.96 6.74
CA ILE A 113 -1.48 -19.33 6.20
C ILE A 113 -0.79 -18.57 7.34
N ARG A 114 0.50 -18.85 7.55
CA ARG A 114 1.36 -18.08 8.46
C ARG A 114 2.38 -17.33 7.62
N LYS A 115 2.32 -16.00 7.67
CA LYS A 115 3.28 -15.13 6.99
C LYS A 115 4.24 -14.57 8.03
N SER A 116 5.55 -14.59 7.74
CA SER A 116 6.54 -13.98 8.64
C SER A 116 6.16 -12.53 8.93
N THR A 117 6.14 -12.17 10.21
CA THR A 117 5.85 -10.80 10.66
C THR A 117 7.07 -9.88 10.53
N GLU A 118 8.26 -10.44 10.27
CA GLU A 118 9.50 -9.65 10.17
C GLU A 118 9.67 -8.88 8.85
N SER A 119 8.80 -9.14 7.86
CA SER A 119 9.15 -8.82 6.47
C SER A 119 8.68 -7.45 5.99
N VAL A 120 7.62 -6.86 6.55
CA VAL A 120 7.01 -5.67 5.92
C VAL A 120 7.88 -4.42 6.06
N LEU A 121 8.45 -4.18 7.23
CA LEU A 121 9.37 -3.04 7.42
C LEU A 121 10.73 -3.28 6.76
N LYS A 122 11.22 -4.54 6.75
CA LYS A 122 12.49 -4.87 6.07
C LYS A 122 12.36 -4.85 4.55
N GLU A 123 11.23 -5.28 3.98
CA GLU A 123 10.99 -5.19 2.53
C GLU A 123 10.71 -3.75 2.11
N THR A 124 9.91 -3.01 2.87
CA THR A 124 9.67 -1.58 2.60
C THR A 124 10.93 -0.75 2.84
N SER A 125 11.68 -1.03 3.90
CA SER A 125 12.98 -0.38 4.14
C SER A 125 14.03 -0.83 3.12
N ARG A 126 14.03 -2.09 2.66
CA ARG A 126 14.92 -2.54 1.58
C ARG A 126 14.52 -1.97 0.23
N ALA A 127 13.23 -1.92 -0.10
CA ALA A 127 12.77 -1.27 -1.33
C ALA A 127 13.10 0.23 -1.31
N TYR A 128 12.91 0.92 -0.20
CA TYR A 128 13.34 2.31 -0.04
C TYR A 128 14.88 2.45 -0.05
N ILE A 129 15.61 1.52 0.59
CA ILE A 129 17.08 1.51 0.60
C ILE A 129 17.63 1.06 -0.76
N GLU A 130 16.99 0.12 -1.45
CA GLU A 130 17.38 -0.27 -2.81
C GLU A 130 17.02 0.81 -3.84
N GLU A 131 15.91 1.54 -3.70
CA GLU A 131 15.63 2.73 -4.50
C GLU A 131 16.56 3.90 -4.15
N GLU A 132 16.93 4.10 -2.88
CA GLU A 132 18.00 5.05 -2.52
C GLU A 132 19.39 4.58 -2.98
N HIS A 133 19.68 3.29 -2.95
CA HIS A 133 20.99 2.77 -3.42
C HIS A 133 21.10 2.65 -4.94
N VAL A 134 20.01 2.50 -5.68
CA VAL A 134 20.04 2.48 -7.15
C VAL A 134 20.14 3.90 -7.73
N ASN A 135 19.75 4.93 -6.99
CA ASN A 135 19.84 6.31 -7.45
C ASN A 135 20.97 7.14 -6.84
N LEU A 136 21.75 6.54 -5.90
CA LEU A 136 22.84 7.22 -5.24
C LEU A 136 23.91 6.24 -4.77
N ALA A 137 24.44 5.47 -5.69
CA ALA A 137 25.87 5.53 -5.79
C ALA A 137 26.14 7.05 -5.90
N ALA A 138 26.65 7.66 -4.86
CA ALA A 138 27.23 8.98 -4.95
C ALA A 138 28.08 8.91 -6.21
N ASP A 139 27.61 9.58 -7.26
CA ASP A 139 28.36 9.60 -8.51
C ASP A 139 29.71 10.16 -8.08
N PRO A 140 30.80 9.37 -8.13
CA PRO A 140 32.10 9.87 -7.68
C PRO A 140 32.47 11.19 -8.39
N VAL A 141 31.78 11.48 -9.49
CA VAL A 141 31.90 12.70 -10.27
C VAL A 141 31.36 13.90 -9.49
N THR A 142 30.27 13.82 -8.71
CA THR A 142 29.76 15.00 -7.97
C THR A 142 30.65 15.41 -6.81
N ALA A 143 31.43 14.48 -6.23
CA ALA A 143 32.41 14.80 -5.17
C ALA A 143 33.61 15.60 -5.66
N TYR A 144 33.86 15.64 -6.98
CA TYR A 144 34.96 16.36 -7.61
C TYR A 144 34.52 17.57 -8.47
N MET A 145 33.20 17.85 -8.51
CA MET A 145 32.66 18.98 -9.27
C MET A 145 32.89 20.31 -8.55
N SER A 146 33.26 21.32 -9.30
CA SER A 146 33.35 22.66 -8.77
C SER A 146 31.97 23.28 -8.51
N LYS A 147 31.89 24.22 -7.57
CA LYS A 147 30.62 24.89 -7.23
C LYS A 147 29.86 25.45 -8.45
N PRO A 148 30.50 26.12 -9.45
CA PRO A 148 29.78 26.58 -10.64
C PRO A 148 29.19 25.47 -11.49
N GLU A 149 29.81 24.29 -11.50
CA GLU A 149 29.29 23.11 -12.22
C GLU A 149 28.07 22.51 -11.53
N LEU A 150 28.09 22.43 -10.19
CA LEU A 150 26.96 22.02 -9.37
C LEU A 150 25.76 22.96 -9.51
N GLU A 151 25.98 24.26 -9.51
CA GLU A 151 24.95 25.29 -9.73
C GLU A 151 24.34 25.18 -11.14
N LYS A 152 25.16 24.93 -12.16
CA LYS A 152 24.68 24.69 -13.52
C LYS A 152 23.85 23.37 -13.64
N MET A 153 24.28 22.34 -12.92
CA MET A 153 23.57 21.09 -12.87
C MET A 153 22.21 21.27 -12.15
N LEU A 154 22.18 21.98 -11.03
CA LEU A 154 20.96 22.33 -10.30
C LEU A 154 19.94 23.05 -11.19
N GLN A 155 20.39 24.03 -11.99
CA GLN A 155 19.50 24.73 -12.93
C GLN A 155 18.93 23.80 -14.01
N LYS A 156 19.74 22.87 -14.53
CA LYS A 156 19.30 21.90 -15.53
C LYS A 156 18.27 20.95 -14.95
N THR A 157 18.52 20.40 -13.76
CA THR A 157 17.59 19.50 -13.07
C THR A 157 16.27 20.20 -12.76
N LYS A 158 16.33 21.47 -12.31
CA LYS A 158 15.12 22.28 -12.07
C LYS A 158 14.29 22.51 -13.34
N ALA A 159 14.95 22.82 -14.46
CA ALA A 159 14.26 22.99 -15.74
C ALA A 159 13.63 21.67 -16.23
N ALA A 160 14.34 20.55 -16.09
CA ALA A 160 13.84 19.22 -16.44
C ALA A 160 12.63 18.83 -15.56
N MET A 161 12.68 19.07 -14.25
CA MET A 161 11.57 18.85 -13.33
C MET A 161 10.33 19.66 -13.74
N GLN A 162 10.49 20.94 -14.07
CA GLN A 162 9.38 21.78 -14.52
C GLN A 162 8.80 21.31 -15.85
N LYS A 163 9.62 20.78 -16.75
CA LYS A 163 9.19 20.20 -18.02
C LYS A 163 8.37 18.93 -17.78
N ALA A 164 8.89 17.98 -16.99
CA ALA A 164 8.19 16.76 -16.63
C ALA A 164 6.83 17.04 -15.95
N ALA A 165 6.78 18.03 -15.05
CA ALA A 165 5.54 18.47 -14.42
C ALA A 165 4.50 19.03 -15.42
N LYS A 166 4.94 19.78 -16.44
CA LYS A 166 4.07 20.28 -17.52
C LYS A 166 3.55 19.15 -18.41
N GLU A 167 4.35 18.12 -18.64
CA GLU A 167 4.01 16.93 -19.41
C GLU A 167 3.17 15.92 -18.59
N MET A 168 2.82 16.27 -17.33
CA MET A 168 2.09 15.42 -16.35
C MET A 168 2.81 14.12 -16.00
N ASP A 169 4.11 14.03 -16.24
CA ASP A 169 4.96 12.95 -15.75
C ASP A 169 5.37 13.22 -14.31
N PHE A 170 4.44 12.90 -13.39
CA PHE A 170 4.63 13.19 -11.95
C PHE A 170 5.68 12.30 -11.29
N LEU A 171 5.95 11.11 -11.84
CA LEU A 171 7.00 10.21 -11.34
C LEU A 171 8.38 10.79 -11.64
N GLU A 172 8.63 11.18 -12.88
CA GLU A 172 9.91 11.79 -13.26
C GLU A 172 10.08 13.18 -12.62
N ALA A 173 9.00 13.96 -12.48
CA ALA A 173 9.04 15.24 -11.78
C ALA A 173 9.42 15.07 -10.30
N ALA A 174 8.90 14.04 -9.61
CA ALA A 174 9.26 13.74 -8.23
C ALA A 174 10.73 13.30 -8.09
N ARG A 175 11.21 12.42 -8.97
CA ARG A 175 12.62 12.00 -9.00
C ARG A 175 13.57 13.18 -9.18
N LEU A 176 13.28 14.05 -10.14
CA LEU A 176 14.09 15.24 -10.43
C LEU A 176 14.05 16.26 -9.29
N ARG A 177 12.93 16.38 -8.57
CA ARG A 177 12.82 17.20 -7.37
C ARG A 177 13.77 16.72 -6.27
N ASP A 178 13.79 15.42 -6.02
CA ASP A 178 14.61 14.83 -4.97
C ASP A 178 16.12 14.96 -5.34
N GLU A 179 16.47 14.84 -6.61
CA GLU A 179 17.81 15.12 -7.12
C GLU A 179 18.20 16.59 -6.92
N MET A 180 17.27 17.51 -7.20
CA MET A 180 17.46 18.94 -6.97
C MET A 180 17.78 19.25 -5.49
N PHE A 181 17.05 18.69 -4.54
CA PHE A 181 17.30 18.91 -3.11
C PHE A 181 18.68 18.42 -2.68
N LYS A 182 19.15 17.29 -3.22
CA LYS A 182 20.48 16.76 -2.93
C LYS A 182 21.60 17.65 -3.45
N LEU A 183 21.44 18.18 -4.66
CA LEU A 183 22.38 19.16 -5.22
C LEU A 183 22.43 20.44 -4.38
N GLU A 184 21.27 20.95 -3.93
CA GLU A 184 21.20 22.10 -3.02
C GLU A 184 21.91 21.85 -1.68
N GLU A 185 21.72 20.67 -1.10
CA GLU A 185 22.40 20.29 0.14
C GLU A 185 23.93 20.21 -0.03
N THR A 186 24.37 19.62 -1.16
CA THR A 186 25.80 19.53 -1.50
C THR A 186 26.42 20.94 -1.67
N ILE A 187 25.74 21.83 -2.35
CA ILE A 187 26.18 23.22 -2.52
C ILE A 187 26.24 23.96 -1.18
N LYS A 188 25.26 23.72 -0.28
CA LYS A 188 25.28 24.30 1.09
C LYS A 188 26.46 23.81 1.91
N ARG A 189 26.80 22.52 1.84
CA ARG A 189 27.96 21.95 2.55
C ARG A 189 29.29 22.54 2.06
N LEU A 190 29.39 22.90 0.79
CA LEU A 190 30.58 23.55 0.24
C LEU A 190 30.71 25.06 0.62
N ASN A 191 29.64 25.64 1.20
CA ASN A 191 29.59 27.00 1.68
C ASN A 191 29.81 27.13 3.21
N SER A 192 29.88 26.01 3.93
CA SER A 192 30.12 25.92 5.36
C SER A 192 31.58 25.57 5.64
#